data_df1061128e2431dfcdd9181375e4381e
#
_entry.id   df1061128e2431dfcdd9181375e4381e
#
_cell.length_a   1.000
_cell.length_b   1.000
_cell.length_c   1.000
_cell.angle_alpha   90.00
_cell.angle_beta   90.00
_cell.angle_gamma   90.00
#
_symmetry.space_group_name_H-M   'P 1'
#
loop_
_entity.id
_entity.type
_entity.pdbx_description
1 polymer ?
#
loop_
_entity_poly.entity_id
_entity_poly.type
_entity_poly.pdbx_seq_one_letter_code
_entity_poly.pdbx_strand_id
1 'polypeptide(L)'
;MRRSPSLVFGSALVGLVLLLALVSLFWQPFDPTHVDASARLLPPRWPHIMGTDGLGQDIFSRVLVGARVCLQVGVIAVVIGALIGVPVGMAAAASSGWGGRLLMRAADIVYAFPALLLAILLAAARGGGSIVTSMTAIGVASIPAFARVSRGAALQVLSQDYVLSARVWGIRPMRVAATHVLPNIAPVVLVQSSVSFGLAILAEAALSYLGLSAPPTTPTWGRMLYEAQQYLFTNPNLALWPGVMIAVAVLGFNLLGDGLRDVLDPTLREVR
;
A
#
# COMPACT_ATOMS: atom_id res chain seq x y z
N MET A 1 -29.76 -0.22 3.07
CA MET A 1 -28.31 -0.10 3.38
C MET A 1 -27.85 1.31 2.96
N ARG A 2 -27.68 2.23 3.90
CA ARG A 2 -27.04 3.52 3.58
C ARG A 2 -25.57 3.22 3.31
N ARG A 3 -25.11 3.48 2.11
CA ARG A 3 -23.68 3.38 1.76
C ARG A 3 -22.94 4.41 2.63
N SER A 4 -21.92 3.99 3.38
CA SER A 4 -21.12 4.97 4.13
C SER A 4 -20.50 5.95 3.13
N PRO A 5 -20.57 7.27 3.36
CA PRO A 5 -19.97 8.24 2.44
C PRO A 5 -18.49 7.95 2.20
N SER A 6 -17.76 7.51 3.24
CA SER A 6 -16.35 7.11 3.16
C SER A 6 -16.13 5.99 2.13
N LEU A 7 -17.02 4.98 2.09
CA LEU A 7 -16.92 3.89 1.11
C LEU A 7 -17.10 4.40 -0.33
N VAL A 8 -18.08 5.29 -0.55
CA VAL A 8 -18.36 5.82 -1.89
C VAL A 8 -17.21 6.69 -2.38
N PHE A 9 -16.76 7.65 -1.56
CA PHE A 9 -15.66 8.54 -1.93
C PHE A 9 -14.34 7.76 -2.05
N GLY A 10 -14.03 6.87 -1.10
CA GLY A 10 -12.84 6.04 -1.13
C GLY A 10 -12.79 5.15 -2.38
N SER A 11 -13.90 4.47 -2.70
CA SER A 11 -13.96 3.63 -3.91
C SER A 11 -13.86 4.45 -5.20
N ALA A 12 -14.39 5.66 -5.25
CA ALA A 12 -14.26 6.55 -6.41
C ALA A 12 -12.80 6.99 -6.63
N LEU A 13 -12.10 7.40 -5.56
CA LEU A 13 -10.69 7.80 -5.64
C LEU A 13 -9.77 6.63 -6.00
N VAL A 14 -9.96 5.47 -5.37
CA VAL A 14 -9.21 4.24 -5.72
C VAL A 14 -9.54 3.81 -7.14
N GLY A 15 -10.81 3.88 -7.55
CA GLY A 15 -11.25 3.60 -8.91
C GLY A 15 -10.58 4.50 -9.95
N LEU A 16 -10.40 5.78 -9.64
CA LEU A 16 -9.65 6.72 -10.48
C LEU A 16 -8.19 6.28 -10.65
N VAL A 17 -7.50 5.95 -9.58
CA VAL A 17 -6.09 5.50 -9.63
C VAL A 17 -5.97 4.18 -10.40
N LEU A 18 -6.89 3.24 -10.18
CA LEU A 18 -6.97 1.98 -10.94
C LEU A 18 -7.20 2.23 -12.42
N LEU A 19 -8.12 3.14 -12.77
CA LEU A 19 -8.41 3.51 -14.15
C LEU A 19 -7.17 4.08 -14.84
N LEU A 20 -6.47 5.04 -14.20
CA LEU A 20 -5.24 5.62 -14.74
C LEU A 20 -4.16 4.56 -14.96
N ALA A 21 -3.99 3.64 -14.00
CA ALA A 21 -3.04 2.54 -14.14
C ALA A 21 -3.41 1.57 -15.28
N LEU A 22 -4.70 1.24 -15.42
CA LEU A 22 -5.18 0.39 -16.52
C LEU A 22 -5.01 1.07 -17.87
N VAL A 23 -5.37 2.35 -17.96
CA VAL A 23 -5.18 3.14 -19.19
C VAL A 23 -3.70 3.13 -19.59
N SER A 24 -2.78 3.27 -18.63
CA SER A 24 -1.33 3.27 -18.90
C SER A 24 -0.80 1.98 -19.53
N LEU A 25 -1.54 0.88 -19.47
CA LEU A 25 -1.14 -0.40 -20.10
C LEU A 25 -1.40 -0.41 -21.60
N PHE A 26 -2.43 0.31 -22.06
CA PHE A 26 -2.90 0.26 -23.43
C PHE A 26 -2.67 1.56 -24.19
N TRP A 27 -2.57 2.65 -23.47
CA TRP A 27 -2.46 3.97 -24.09
C TRP A 27 -1.65 4.95 -23.23
N GLN A 28 -0.71 5.59 -23.91
CA GLN A 28 0.08 6.70 -23.39
C GLN A 28 0.16 7.72 -24.52
N PRO A 29 -0.21 8.99 -24.30
CA PRO A 29 -0.16 10.00 -25.37
C PRO A 29 1.23 10.17 -25.97
N PHE A 30 2.24 10.09 -25.10
CA PHE A 30 3.66 10.20 -25.46
C PHE A 30 4.48 9.12 -24.75
N ASP A 31 5.66 8.81 -25.29
CA ASP A 31 6.62 7.98 -24.57
C ASP A 31 7.06 8.73 -23.28
N PRO A 32 6.79 8.19 -22.08
CA PRO A 32 7.08 8.87 -20.82
C PRO A 32 8.58 9.01 -20.52
N THR A 33 9.43 8.38 -21.34
CA THR A 33 10.91 8.42 -21.22
C THR A 33 11.56 9.24 -22.33
N HIS A 34 10.80 9.64 -23.35
CA HIS A 34 11.33 10.42 -24.47
C HIS A 34 11.75 11.82 -24.00
N VAL A 35 13.01 12.17 -24.24
CA VAL A 35 13.59 13.47 -23.91
C VAL A 35 13.52 14.37 -25.15
N ASP A 36 12.85 15.52 -24.99
CA ASP A 36 12.79 16.55 -26.06
C ASP A 36 13.27 17.91 -25.54
N ALA A 37 14.49 18.24 -25.89
CA ALA A 37 15.09 19.51 -25.46
C ALA A 37 14.34 20.76 -25.96
N SER A 38 13.58 20.66 -27.07
CA SER A 38 12.79 21.76 -27.62
C SER A 38 11.46 21.98 -26.86
N ALA A 39 10.99 20.95 -26.16
CA ALA A 39 9.74 20.96 -25.42
C ALA A 39 9.92 21.10 -23.89
N ARG A 40 11.05 21.62 -23.41
CA ARG A 40 11.35 21.75 -21.98
C ARG A 40 10.46 22.78 -21.29
N LEU A 41 9.92 22.39 -20.13
CA LEU A 41 9.14 23.25 -19.23
C LEU A 41 7.95 23.94 -19.92
N LEU A 42 7.33 23.28 -20.89
CA LEU A 42 6.12 23.80 -21.51
C LEU A 42 4.98 23.86 -20.50
N PRO A 43 4.20 24.95 -20.49
CA PRO A 43 3.00 25.03 -19.66
C PRO A 43 1.93 24.04 -20.13
N PRO A 44 0.94 23.71 -19.27
CA PRO A 44 -0.22 22.91 -19.67
C PRO A 44 -0.91 23.49 -20.91
N ARG A 45 -0.83 22.81 -22.04
CA ARG A 45 -1.46 23.16 -23.33
C ARG A 45 -1.57 21.93 -24.20
N TRP A 46 -2.48 21.94 -25.15
CA TRP A 46 -2.54 20.89 -26.16
C TRP A 46 -1.24 20.88 -27.01
N PRO A 47 -0.59 19.71 -27.27
CA PRO A 47 -1.03 18.35 -26.88
C PRO A 47 -0.56 17.89 -25.47
N HIS A 48 0.29 18.65 -24.77
CA HIS A 48 0.78 18.35 -23.43
C HIS A 48 -0.16 18.91 -22.35
N ILE A 49 -1.23 18.18 -22.03
CA ILE A 49 -2.31 18.67 -21.17
C ILE A 49 -1.90 19.00 -19.73
N MET A 50 -0.87 18.36 -19.20
CA MET A 50 -0.24 18.68 -17.91
C MET A 50 1.09 19.42 -18.04
N GLY A 51 1.50 19.76 -19.30
CA GLY A 51 2.81 20.33 -19.60
C GLY A 51 3.91 19.29 -19.68
N THR A 52 5.16 19.79 -19.73
CA THR A 52 6.38 18.97 -19.81
C THR A 52 7.34 19.31 -18.68
N ASP A 53 8.22 18.38 -18.35
CA ASP A 53 9.22 18.54 -17.30
C ASP A 53 10.51 19.23 -17.80
N GLY A 54 11.55 19.27 -16.94
CA GLY A 54 12.85 19.86 -17.27
C GLY A 54 13.64 19.13 -18.35
N LEU A 55 13.24 17.92 -18.73
CA LEU A 55 13.81 17.14 -19.84
C LEU A 55 12.91 17.16 -21.08
N GLY A 56 11.75 17.86 -21.03
CA GLY A 56 10.77 17.88 -22.11
C GLY A 56 9.86 16.65 -22.15
N GLN A 57 9.87 15.82 -21.10
CA GLN A 57 9.03 14.63 -21.00
C GLN A 57 7.59 15.01 -20.64
N ASP A 58 6.60 14.33 -21.24
CA ASP A 58 5.18 14.62 -20.98
C ASP A 58 4.74 14.18 -19.58
N ILE A 59 4.26 15.16 -18.78
CA ILE A 59 3.89 14.92 -17.38
C ILE A 59 2.69 13.99 -17.28
N PHE A 60 1.68 14.11 -18.16
CA PHE A 60 0.50 13.27 -18.10
C PHE A 60 0.83 11.80 -18.35
N SER A 61 1.64 11.49 -19.35
CA SER A 61 2.11 10.14 -19.64
C SER A 61 2.90 9.55 -18.46
N ARG A 62 3.74 10.37 -17.81
CA ARG A 62 4.49 9.99 -16.61
C ARG A 62 3.58 9.75 -15.40
N VAL A 63 2.54 10.54 -15.21
CA VAL A 63 1.52 10.35 -14.16
C VAL A 63 0.79 9.02 -14.35
N LEU A 64 0.42 8.67 -15.58
CA LEU A 64 -0.22 7.39 -15.90
C LEU A 64 0.66 6.20 -15.52
N VAL A 65 1.92 6.22 -15.93
CA VAL A 65 2.87 5.15 -15.60
C VAL A 65 3.14 5.10 -14.09
N GLY A 66 3.27 6.26 -13.44
CA GLY A 66 3.43 6.37 -12.00
C GLY A 66 2.27 5.71 -11.22
N ALA A 67 1.02 5.82 -11.70
CA ALA A 67 -0.13 5.14 -11.11
C ALA A 67 0.04 3.61 -11.13
N ARG A 68 0.53 3.05 -12.24
CA ARG A 68 0.78 1.62 -12.36
C ARG A 68 1.87 1.14 -11.40
N VAL A 69 3.00 1.85 -11.33
CA VAL A 69 4.11 1.51 -10.41
C VAL A 69 3.65 1.59 -8.96
N CYS A 70 2.94 2.65 -8.61
CA CYS A 70 2.36 2.86 -7.28
C CYS A 70 1.46 1.68 -6.85
N LEU A 71 0.54 1.23 -7.71
CA LEU A 71 -0.33 0.09 -7.43
C LEU A 71 0.44 -1.21 -7.32
N GLN A 72 1.44 -1.44 -8.18
CA GLN A 72 2.29 -2.65 -8.11
C GLN A 72 3.01 -2.73 -6.77
N VAL A 73 3.63 -1.63 -6.33
CA VAL A 73 4.33 -1.59 -5.03
C VAL A 73 3.35 -1.82 -3.89
N GLY A 74 2.20 -1.14 -3.90
CA GLY A 74 1.17 -1.28 -2.87
C GLY A 74 0.64 -2.71 -2.76
N VAL A 75 0.26 -3.32 -3.88
CA VAL A 75 -0.23 -4.72 -3.91
C VAL A 75 0.81 -5.68 -3.37
N ILE A 76 2.05 -5.64 -3.87
CA ILE A 76 3.11 -6.56 -3.46
C ILE A 76 3.45 -6.38 -1.99
N ALA A 77 3.56 -5.15 -1.51
CA ALA A 77 3.85 -4.88 -0.10
C ALA A 77 2.74 -5.41 0.82
N VAL A 78 1.47 -5.17 0.48
CA VAL A 78 0.31 -5.68 1.25
C VAL A 78 0.25 -7.20 1.20
N VAL A 79 0.48 -7.81 0.05
CA VAL A 79 0.50 -9.27 -0.10
C VAL A 79 1.59 -9.90 0.76
N ILE A 80 2.82 -9.39 0.74
CA ILE A 80 3.91 -9.86 1.61
C ILE A 80 3.53 -9.72 3.08
N GLY A 81 3.05 -8.53 3.47
CA GLY A 81 2.64 -8.25 4.84
C GLY A 81 1.54 -9.17 5.34
N ALA A 82 0.50 -9.37 4.54
CA ALA A 82 -0.64 -10.20 4.88
C ALA A 82 -0.30 -11.69 4.86
N LEU A 83 0.35 -12.20 3.81
CA LEU A 83 0.69 -13.62 3.68
C LEU A 83 1.61 -14.13 4.80
N ILE A 84 2.47 -13.27 5.33
CA ILE A 84 3.35 -13.63 6.45
C ILE A 84 2.74 -13.21 7.78
N GLY A 85 2.26 -11.97 7.89
CA GLY A 85 1.77 -11.41 9.15
C GLY A 85 0.51 -12.08 9.67
N VAL A 86 -0.46 -12.40 8.80
CA VAL A 86 -1.72 -13.04 9.22
C VAL A 86 -1.47 -14.44 9.81
N PRO A 87 -0.75 -15.36 9.16
CA PRO A 87 -0.41 -16.65 9.75
C PRO A 87 0.39 -16.53 11.05
N VAL A 88 1.37 -15.61 11.11
CA VAL A 88 2.15 -15.36 12.34
C VAL A 88 1.25 -14.89 13.48
N GLY A 89 0.33 -13.95 13.23
CA GLY A 89 -0.62 -13.47 14.21
C GLY A 89 -1.59 -14.57 14.72
N MET A 90 -2.14 -15.36 13.79
CA MET A 90 -3.01 -16.50 14.12
C MET A 90 -2.26 -17.57 14.91
N ALA A 91 -1.03 -17.92 14.51
CA ALA A 91 -0.19 -18.86 15.23
C ALA A 91 0.15 -18.35 16.64
N ALA A 92 0.46 -17.06 16.78
CA ALA A 92 0.71 -16.43 18.08
C ALA A 92 -0.54 -16.42 18.98
N ALA A 93 -1.75 -16.30 18.40
CA ALA A 93 -3.01 -16.37 19.15
C ALA A 93 -3.34 -17.81 19.58
N ALA A 94 -3.05 -18.80 18.74
CA ALA A 94 -3.31 -20.21 19.03
C ALA A 94 -2.30 -20.85 19.99
N SER A 95 -1.10 -20.26 20.10
CA SER A 95 -0.01 -20.77 20.94
C SER A 95 -0.17 -20.32 22.39
N SER A 96 -0.19 -21.29 23.33
CA SER A 96 -0.14 -21.00 24.76
C SER A 96 1.31 -20.75 25.22
N GLY A 97 1.50 -19.78 26.13
CA GLY A 97 2.77 -19.58 26.81
C GLY A 97 3.88 -18.89 26.00
N TRP A 98 5.05 -19.50 25.89
CA TRP A 98 6.24 -18.89 25.34
C TRP A 98 6.23 -18.75 23.80
N GLY A 99 5.62 -19.69 23.09
CA GLY A 99 5.63 -19.69 21.61
C GLY A 99 4.96 -18.45 21.02
N GLY A 100 3.76 -18.11 21.49
CA GLY A 100 3.05 -16.91 21.05
C GLY A 100 3.78 -15.61 21.41
N ARG A 101 4.46 -15.58 22.58
CA ARG A 101 5.27 -14.43 22.98
C ARG A 101 6.50 -14.26 22.12
N LEU A 102 7.17 -15.36 21.75
CA LEU A 102 8.35 -15.31 20.89
C LEU A 102 8.02 -14.81 19.50
N LEU A 103 6.92 -15.31 18.89
CA LEU A 103 6.46 -14.84 17.59
C LEU A 103 6.18 -13.33 17.57
N MET A 104 5.52 -12.83 18.62
CA MET A 104 5.25 -11.39 18.69
C MET A 104 6.51 -10.56 18.96
N ARG A 105 7.45 -11.07 19.77
CA ARG A 105 8.76 -10.39 19.95
C ARG A 105 9.55 -10.33 18.64
N ALA A 106 9.53 -11.38 17.83
CA ALA A 106 10.15 -11.34 16.51
C ALA A 106 9.50 -10.26 15.62
N ALA A 107 8.16 -10.17 15.63
CA ALA A 107 7.46 -9.10 14.94
C ALA A 107 7.82 -7.70 15.49
N ASP A 108 7.96 -7.56 16.82
CA ASP A 108 8.35 -6.30 17.45
C ASP A 108 9.78 -5.86 17.07
N ILE A 109 10.70 -6.80 16.91
CA ILE A 109 12.06 -6.51 16.42
C ILE A 109 11.99 -5.93 14.99
N VAL A 110 11.20 -6.54 14.10
CA VAL A 110 11.01 -6.00 12.73
C VAL A 110 10.37 -4.60 12.78
N TYR A 111 9.40 -4.40 13.66
CA TYR A 111 8.71 -3.11 13.80
C TYR A 111 9.61 -2.00 14.36
N ALA A 112 10.65 -2.35 15.13
CA ALA A 112 11.60 -1.38 15.66
C ALA A 112 12.44 -0.73 14.55
N PHE A 113 12.55 -1.37 13.38
CA PHE A 113 13.25 -0.78 12.23
C PHE A 113 12.27 0.11 11.44
N PRO A 114 12.56 1.42 11.29
CA PRO A 114 11.81 2.26 10.36
C PRO A 114 11.84 1.68 8.95
N ALA A 115 10.67 1.63 8.28
CA ALA A 115 10.54 1.04 6.94
C ALA A 115 11.55 1.63 5.92
N LEU A 116 11.79 2.95 6.00
CA LEU A 116 12.77 3.62 5.16
C LEU A 116 14.21 3.13 5.41
N LEU A 117 14.61 2.95 6.68
CA LEU A 117 15.95 2.43 7.00
C LEU A 117 16.10 1.00 6.51
N LEU A 118 15.09 0.16 6.66
CA LEU A 118 15.12 -1.21 6.15
C LEU A 118 15.29 -1.22 4.62
N ALA A 119 14.60 -0.33 3.92
CA ALA A 119 14.72 -0.21 2.47
C ALA A 119 16.13 0.28 2.05
N ILE A 120 16.71 1.23 2.77
CA ILE A 120 18.08 1.71 2.53
C ILE A 120 19.09 0.58 2.72
N LEU A 121 18.97 -0.17 3.81
CA LEU A 121 19.85 -1.30 4.10
C LEU A 121 19.75 -2.39 3.02
N LEU A 122 18.54 -2.72 2.57
CA LEU A 122 18.32 -3.70 1.49
C LEU A 122 18.84 -3.19 0.14
N ALA A 123 18.68 -1.90 -0.16
CA ALA A 123 19.23 -1.29 -1.37
C ALA A 123 20.78 -1.34 -1.34
N ALA A 124 21.39 -0.97 -0.22
CA ALA A 124 22.84 -1.03 -0.04
C ALA A 124 23.38 -2.47 -0.17
N ALA A 125 22.70 -3.44 0.45
CA ALA A 125 23.11 -4.86 0.40
C ALA A 125 23.03 -5.45 -1.01
N ARG A 126 22.18 -4.90 -1.89
CA ARG A 126 22.02 -5.35 -3.29
C ARG A 126 22.84 -4.53 -4.30
N GLY A 127 23.62 -3.55 -3.83
CA GLY A 127 24.44 -2.69 -4.69
C GLY A 127 23.65 -1.61 -5.44
N GLY A 128 22.42 -1.31 -4.99
CA GLY A 128 21.58 -0.25 -5.55
C GLY A 128 20.10 -0.39 -5.24
N GLY A 129 19.35 0.71 -5.40
CA GLY A 129 17.89 0.73 -5.28
C GLY A 129 17.22 0.10 -6.51
N SER A 130 16.13 -0.62 -6.26
CA SER A 130 15.25 -1.13 -7.32
C SER A 130 13.81 -1.17 -6.82
N ILE A 131 12.85 -1.18 -7.75
CA ILE A 131 11.42 -1.33 -7.41
C ILE A 131 11.20 -2.60 -6.58
N VAL A 132 11.84 -3.70 -6.94
CA VAL A 132 11.72 -4.99 -6.21
C VAL A 132 12.28 -4.87 -4.80
N THR A 133 13.39 -4.17 -4.62
CA THR A 133 13.98 -3.93 -3.29
C THR A 133 13.03 -3.11 -2.42
N SER A 134 12.43 -2.05 -2.96
CA SER A 134 11.45 -1.22 -2.26
C SER A 134 10.18 -2.00 -1.91
N MET A 135 9.63 -2.76 -2.86
CA MET A 135 8.46 -3.61 -2.64
C MET A 135 8.69 -4.61 -1.50
N THR A 136 9.86 -5.27 -1.49
CA THR A 136 10.20 -6.25 -0.45
C THR A 136 10.42 -5.58 0.91
N ALA A 137 11.12 -4.45 0.95
CA ALA A 137 11.36 -3.71 2.19
C ALA A 137 10.07 -3.22 2.84
N ILE A 138 9.19 -2.57 2.06
CA ILE A 138 7.90 -2.06 2.53
C ILE A 138 7.01 -3.24 2.97
N GLY A 139 7.01 -4.33 2.20
CA GLY A 139 6.26 -5.54 2.54
C GLY A 139 6.70 -6.16 3.86
N VAL A 140 8.00 -6.34 4.07
CA VAL A 140 8.55 -6.87 5.32
C VAL A 140 8.24 -5.94 6.50
N ALA A 141 8.37 -4.63 6.32
CA ALA A 141 8.03 -3.64 7.35
C ALA A 141 6.53 -3.64 7.73
N SER A 142 5.65 -4.11 6.86
CA SER A 142 4.21 -4.20 7.13
C SER A 142 3.80 -5.48 7.89
N ILE A 143 4.64 -6.53 7.90
CA ILE A 143 4.35 -7.82 8.58
C ILE A 143 3.89 -7.65 10.03
N PRO A 144 4.57 -6.85 10.88
CA PRO A 144 4.19 -6.69 12.28
C PRO A 144 2.79 -6.10 12.48
N ALA A 145 2.37 -5.18 11.60
CA ALA A 145 1.04 -4.58 11.68
C ALA A 145 -0.05 -5.63 11.41
N PHE A 146 0.11 -6.45 10.37
CA PHE A 146 -0.79 -7.56 10.08
C PHE A 146 -0.76 -8.61 11.20
N ALA A 147 0.41 -8.97 11.73
CA ALA A 147 0.52 -9.94 12.81
C ALA A 147 -0.21 -9.51 14.08
N ARG A 148 -0.08 -8.24 14.49
CA ARG A 148 -0.77 -7.71 15.69
C ARG A 148 -2.27 -7.68 15.53
N VAL A 149 -2.74 -7.15 14.40
CA VAL A 149 -4.18 -7.04 14.10
C VAL A 149 -4.81 -8.42 14.02
N SER A 150 -4.20 -9.34 13.29
CA SER A 150 -4.68 -10.71 13.15
C SER A 150 -4.65 -11.48 14.45
N ARG A 151 -3.61 -11.28 15.30
CA ARG A 151 -3.56 -11.91 16.64
C ARG A 151 -4.71 -11.42 17.52
N GLY A 152 -4.95 -10.10 17.57
CA GLY A 152 -6.05 -9.54 18.38
C GLY A 152 -7.41 -10.09 17.96
N ALA A 153 -7.70 -10.08 16.66
CA ALA A 153 -8.94 -10.61 16.13
C ALA A 153 -9.05 -12.14 16.32
N ALA A 154 -7.97 -12.88 16.10
CA ALA A 154 -7.96 -14.33 16.30
C ALA A 154 -8.20 -14.75 17.75
N LEU A 155 -7.69 -14.01 18.74
CA LEU A 155 -7.95 -14.27 20.15
C LEU A 155 -9.45 -14.15 20.47
N GLN A 156 -10.12 -13.14 19.91
CA GLN A 156 -11.57 -12.96 20.09
C GLN A 156 -12.37 -14.13 19.48
N VAL A 157 -11.99 -14.59 18.28
CA VAL A 157 -12.65 -15.72 17.63
C VAL A 157 -12.39 -17.03 18.39
N LEU A 158 -11.16 -17.24 18.85
CA LEU A 158 -10.75 -18.46 19.55
C LEU A 158 -11.42 -18.63 20.94
N SER A 159 -11.96 -17.56 21.51
CA SER A 159 -12.72 -17.59 22.78
C SER A 159 -14.20 -17.87 22.61
N GLN A 160 -14.72 -17.98 21.37
CA GLN A 160 -16.13 -18.24 21.11
C GLN A 160 -16.50 -19.70 21.35
N ASP A 161 -17.71 -19.95 21.90
CA ASP A 161 -18.17 -21.28 22.29
C ASP A 161 -18.18 -22.31 21.14
N TYR A 162 -18.53 -21.89 19.93
CA TYR A 162 -18.50 -22.78 18.76
C TYR A 162 -17.08 -23.25 18.40
N VAL A 163 -16.07 -22.42 18.65
CA VAL A 163 -14.66 -22.78 18.41
C VAL A 163 -14.16 -23.69 19.54
N LEU A 164 -14.56 -23.41 20.79
CA LEU A 164 -14.24 -24.26 21.91
C LEU A 164 -14.86 -25.65 21.73
N SER A 165 -16.12 -25.73 21.30
CA SER A 165 -16.79 -26.99 20.96
C SER A 165 -16.06 -27.78 19.90
N ALA A 166 -15.63 -27.10 18.80
CA ALA A 166 -14.86 -27.72 17.73
C ALA A 166 -13.54 -28.34 18.23
N ARG A 167 -12.88 -27.70 19.21
CA ARG A 167 -11.67 -28.24 19.85
C ARG A 167 -11.97 -29.46 20.73
N VAL A 168 -13.07 -29.45 21.48
CA VAL A 168 -13.51 -30.60 22.29
C VAL A 168 -13.79 -31.82 21.39
N TRP A 169 -14.35 -31.60 20.20
CA TRP A 169 -14.56 -32.66 19.20
C TRP A 169 -13.25 -33.12 18.49
N GLY A 170 -12.07 -32.64 18.94
CA GLY A 170 -10.77 -33.09 18.43
C GLY A 170 -10.41 -32.56 17.04
N ILE A 171 -11.06 -31.51 16.56
CA ILE A 171 -10.72 -30.90 15.27
C ILE A 171 -9.30 -30.35 15.33
N ARG A 172 -8.48 -30.71 14.34
CA ARG A 172 -7.07 -30.30 14.24
C ARG A 172 -6.94 -28.77 14.28
N PRO A 173 -5.96 -28.19 15.01
CA PRO A 173 -5.79 -26.73 15.15
C PRO A 173 -5.70 -26.00 13.81
N MET A 174 -5.00 -26.58 12.82
CA MET A 174 -4.89 -26.00 11.49
C MET A 174 -6.25 -25.89 10.78
N ARG A 175 -7.12 -26.88 10.95
CA ARG A 175 -8.48 -26.87 10.40
C ARG A 175 -9.33 -25.82 11.12
N VAL A 176 -9.24 -25.72 12.45
CA VAL A 176 -9.91 -24.64 13.21
C VAL A 176 -9.45 -23.27 12.70
N ALA A 177 -8.14 -23.09 12.49
CA ALA A 177 -7.58 -21.85 11.97
C ALA A 177 -8.15 -21.50 10.57
N ALA A 178 -8.18 -22.46 9.65
CA ALA A 178 -8.62 -22.25 8.27
C ALA A 178 -10.16 -22.07 8.15
N THR A 179 -10.95 -22.84 8.90
CA THR A 179 -12.41 -22.87 8.73
C THR A 179 -13.17 -21.94 9.69
N HIS A 180 -12.60 -21.62 10.85
CA HIS A 180 -13.27 -20.80 11.84
C HIS A 180 -12.57 -19.47 12.10
N VAL A 181 -11.24 -19.45 12.20
CA VAL A 181 -10.52 -18.20 12.53
C VAL A 181 -10.38 -17.31 11.32
N LEU A 182 -9.75 -17.79 10.24
CA LEU A 182 -9.40 -17.00 9.07
C LEU A 182 -10.62 -16.29 8.43
N PRO A 183 -11.77 -16.96 8.18
CA PRO A 183 -12.93 -16.28 7.60
C PRO A 183 -13.49 -15.18 8.50
N ASN A 184 -13.46 -15.39 9.84
CA ASN A 184 -14.00 -14.43 10.79
C ASN A 184 -13.09 -13.21 11.02
N ILE A 185 -11.77 -13.34 10.83
CA ILE A 185 -10.85 -12.20 10.89
C ILE A 185 -10.65 -11.51 9.54
N ALA A 186 -11.11 -12.10 8.42
CA ALA A 186 -10.94 -11.54 7.08
C ALA A 186 -11.41 -10.08 6.95
N PRO A 187 -12.55 -9.65 7.53
CA PRO A 187 -12.96 -8.25 7.51
C PRO A 187 -11.91 -7.31 8.10
N VAL A 188 -11.34 -7.68 9.24
CA VAL A 188 -10.32 -6.88 9.93
C VAL A 188 -9.02 -6.84 9.13
N VAL A 189 -8.64 -7.95 8.50
CA VAL A 189 -7.47 -8.03 7.61
C VAL A 189 -7.67 -7.17 6.37
N LEU A 190 -8.88 -7.12 5.78
CA LEU A 190 -9.19 -6.26 4.63
C LEU A 190 -9.07 -4.78 4.98
N VAL A 191 -9.59 -4.35 6.13
CA VAL A 191 -9.42 -2.98 6.62
C VAL A 191 -7.94 -2.65 6.81
N GLN A 192 -7.17 -3.54 7.47
CA GLN A 192 -5.73 -3.38 7.64
C GLN A 192 -5.00 -3.30 6.29
N SER A 193 -5.43 -4.06 5.29
CA SER A 193 -4.86 -4.04 3.96
C SER A 193 -5.01 -2.68 3.29
N SER A 194 -6.17 -2.05 3.41
CA SER A 194 -6.41 -0.69 2.86
C SER A 194 -5.50 0.35 3.50
N VAL A 195 -5.38 0.34 4.83
CA VAL A 195 -4.49 1.26 5.56
C VAL A 195 -3.03 1.02 5.18
N SER A 196 -2.60 -0.25 5.14
CA SER A 196 -1.24 -0.62 4.76
C SER A 196 -0.92 -0.24 3.32
N PHE A 197 -1.91 -0.27 2.43
CA PHE A 197 -1.75 0.16 1.04
C PHE A 197 -1.43 1.66 0.95
N GLY A 198 -2.18 2.50 1.67
CA GLY A 198 -1.92 3.94 1.73
C GLY A 198 -0.52 4.25 2.27
N LEU A 199 -0.08 3.54 3.33
CA LEU A 199 1.26 3.68 3.89
C LEU A 199 2.34 3.20 2.91
N ALA A 200 2.09 2.12 2.16
CA ALA A 200 3.03 1.62 1.15
C ALA A 200 3.24 2.63 0.00
N ILE A 201 2.18 3.33 -0.42
CA ILE A 201 2.28 4.41 -1.41
C ILE A 201 3.18 5.53 -0.90
N LEU A 202 2.98 5.98 0.34
CA LEU A 202 3.81 7.03 0.93
C LEU A 202 5.27 6.60 1.07
N ALA A 203 5.52 5.36 1.50
CA ALA A 203 6.85 4.80 1.64
C ALA A 203 7.56 4.67 0.28
N GLU A 204 6.84 4.22 -0.76
CA GLU A 204 7.37 4.17 -2.14
C GLU A 204 7.73 5.57 -2.64
N ALA A 205 6.81 6.53 -2.48
CA ALA A 205 7.04 7.90 -2.93
C ALA A 205 8.27 8.52 -2.23
N ALA A 206 8.44 8.29 -0.93
CA ALA A 206 9.60 8.74 -0.17
C ALA A 206 10.89 8.07 -0.64
N LEU A 207 10.90 6.75 -0.85
CA LEU A 207 12.08 6.01 -1.36
C LEU A 207 12.45 6.44 -2.76
N SER A 208 11.46 6.64 -3.62
CA SER A 208 11.64 7.10 -5.00
C SER A 208 12.15 8.54 -5.04
N TYR A 209 11.65 9.41 -4.16
CA TYR A 209 12.15 10.76 -3.97
C TYR A 209 13.64 10.77 -3.54
N LEU A 210 14.04 9.84 -2.70
CA LEU A 210 15.44 9.67 -2.27
C LEU A 210 16.32 8.95 -3.30
N GLY A 211 15.76 8.53 -4.46
CA GLY A 211 16.50 7.81 -5.50
C GLY A 211 16.80 6.34 -5.17
N LEU A 212 16.09 5.76 -4.20
CA LEU A 212 16.35 4.41 -3.68
C LEU A 212 15.34 3.35 -4.17
N SER A 213 14.36 3.74 -4.99
CA SER A 213 13.33 2.84 -5.52
C SER A 213 13.57 2.55 -7.01
N ALA A 214 12.88 3.25 -7.90
CA ALA A 214 12.93 3.00 -9.33
C ALA A 214 14.21 3.54 -9.99
N PRO A 215 14.72 2.90 -11.07
CA PRO A 215 15.76 3.48 -11.88
C PRO A 215 15.27 4.78 -12.54
N PRO A 216 16.20 5.68 -12.93
CA PRO A 216 15.84 6.99 -13.52
C PRO A 216 14.92 6.92 -14.74
N THR A 217 14.94 5.81 -15.46
CA THR A 217 14.12 5.56 -16.65
C THR A 217 12.68 5.16 -16.34
N THR A 218 12.34 4.86 -15.08
CA THR A 218 10.98 4.46 -14.71
C THR A 218 10.28 5.61 -14.00
N PRO A 219 9.24 6.21 -14.61
CA PRO A 219 8.47 7.27 -13.97
C PRO A 219 7.74 6.76 -12.72
N THR A 220 7.97 7.41 -11.59
CA THR A 220 7.20 7.26 -10.36
C THR A 220 6.81 8.62 -9.83
N TRP A 221 5.72 8.72 -9.06
CA TRP A 221 5.30 10.01 -8.51
C TRP A 221 6.34 10.61 -7.56
N GLY A 222 7.03 9.78 -6.76
CA GLY A 222 8.10 10.24 -5.89
C GLY A 222 9.31 10.77 -6.65
N ARG A 223 9.69 10.11 -7.77
CA ARG A 223 10.76 10.58 -8.65
C ARG A 223 10.41 11.89 -9.33
N MET A 224 9.16 12.02 -9.82
CA MET A 224 8.68 13.29 -10.40
C MET A 224 8.74 14.44 -9.39
N LEU A 225 8.42 14.20 -8.11
CA LEU A 225 8.59 15.20 -7.05
C LEU A 225 10.05 15.60 -6.84
N TYR A 226 10.96 14.63 -6.84
CA TYR A 226 12.39 14.91 -6.75
C TYR A 226 12.87 15.80 -7.91
N GLU A 227 12.50 15.46 -9.13
CA GLU A 227 12.87 16.23 -10.33
C GLU A 227 12.23 17.62 -10.37
N ALA A 228 11.03 17.77 -9.82
CA ALA A 228 10.35 19.05 -9.70
C ALA A 228 10.98 20.00 -8.68
N GLN A 229 11.79 19.51 -7.74
CA GLN A 229 12.34 20.29 -6.61
C GLN A 229 13.12 21.52 -7.11
N GLN A 230 13.92 21.37 -8.14
CA GLN A 230 14.74 22.46 -8.70
C GLN A 230 13.90 23.55 -9.40
N TYR A 231 12.63 23.26 -9.72
CA TYR A 231 11.73 24.17 -10.42
C TYR A 231 10.56 24.68 -9.55
N LEU A 232 10.54 24.41 -8.25
CA LEU A 232 9.42 24.77 -7.37
C LEU A 232 9.05 26.24 -7.41
N PHE A 233 10.04 27.13 -7.51
CA PHE A 233 9.82 28.57 -7.53
C PHE A 233 9.47 29.13 -8.92
N THR A 234 9.82 28.42 -9.99
CA THR A 234 9.60 28.86 -11.37
C THR A 234 8.43 28.14 -12.03
N ASN A 235 8.21 26.86 -11.68
CA ASN A 235 7.19 26.01 -12.30
C ASN A 235 6.57 25.03 -11.30
N PRO A 236 5.80 25.50 -10.30
CA PRO A 236 5.26 24.67 -9.22
C PRO A 236 4.33 23.55 -9.70
N ASN A 237 3.76 23.69 -10.91
CA ASN A 237 2.89 22.66 -11.50
C ASN A 237 3.57 21.29 -11.65
N LEU A 238 4.91 21.27 -11.79
CA LEU A 238 5.67 20.02 -11.89
C LEU A 238 5.55 19.17 -10.63
N ALA A 239 5.50 19.80 -9.45
CA ALA A 239 5.31 19.11 -8.16
C ALA A 239 3.82 18.88 -7.84
N LEU A 240 2.94 19.78 -8.32
CA LEU A 240 1.51 19.71 -8.04
C LEU A 240 0.88 18.39 -8.51
N TRP A 241 1.13 18.01 -9.76
CA TRP A 241 0.51 16.83 -10.36
C TRP A 241 0.85 15.52 -9.63
N PRO A 242 2.14 15.16 -9.44
CA PRO A 242 2.47 13.94 -8.70
C PRO A 242 2.06 14.04 -7.22
N GLY A 243 2.15 15.21 -6.60
CA GLY A 243 1.71 15.43 -5.22
C GLY A 243 0.20 15.18 -5.04
N VAL A 244 -0.63 15.72 -5.94
CA VAL A 244 -2.09 15.48 -5.94
C VAL A 244 -2.39 14.00 -6.15
N MET A 245 -1.68 13.31 -7.04
CA MET A 245 -1.91 11.89 -7.29
C MET A 245 -1.57 11.02 -6.08
N ILE A 246 -0.48 11.32 -5.38
CA ILE A 246 -0.14 10.66 -4.11
C ILE A 246 -1.24 10.90 -3.08
N ALA A 247 -1.68 12.16 -2.92
CA ALA A 247 -2.73 12.51 -1.98
C ALA A 247 -4.06 11.80 -2.29
N VAL A 248 -4.48 11.78 -3.56
CA VAL A 248 -5.69 11.10 -4.04
C VAL A 248 -5.62 9.59 -3.74
N ALA A 249 -4.49 8.95 -4.04
CA ALA A 249 -4.31 7.53 -3.79
C ALA A 249 -4.34 7.21 -2.28
N VAL A 250 -3.59 7.94 -1.46
CA VAL A 250 -3.53 7.72 -0.01
C VAL A 250 -4.88 7.97 0.65
N LEU A 251 -5.55 9.09 0.32
CA LEU A 251 -6.89 9.38 0.83
C LEU A 251 -7.90 8.34 0.36
N GLY A 252 -7.82 7.92 -0.91
CA GLY A 252 -8.71 6.92 -1.46
C GLY A 252 -8.63 5.59 -0.71
N PHE A 253 -7.43 5.06 -0.48
CA PHE A 253 -7.26 3.81 0.26
C PHE A 253 -7.61 3.93 1.74
N ASN A 254 -7.31 5.05 2.40
CA ASN A 254 -7.72 5.27 3.79
C ASN A 254 -9.25 5.35 3.93
N LEU A 255 -9.93 6.17 3.09
CA LEU A 255 -11.38 6.26 3.09
C LEU A 255 -12.06 4.93 2.72
N LEU A 256 -11.45 4.16 1.82
CA LEU A 256 -11.93 2.82 1.50
C LEU A 256 -11.83 1.89 2.72
N GLY A 257 -10.72 1.95 3.46
CA GLY A 257 -10.52 1.19 4.70
C GLY A 257 -11.55 1.55 5.77
N ASP A 258 -11.78 2.84 6.00
CA ASP A 258 -12.79 3.33 6.94
C ASP A 258 -14.21 2.89 6.53
N GLY A 259 -14.52 3.03 5.25
CA GLY A 259 -15.81 2.60 4.70
C GLY A 259 -16.03 1.09 4.77
N LEU A 260 -14.99 0.28 4.56
CA LEU A 260 -15.04 -1.16 4.76
C LEU A 260 -15.28 -1.51 6.23
N ARG A 261 -14.61 -0.81 7.16
CA ARG A 261 -14.82 -0.99 8.59
C ARG A 261 -16.27 -0.73 8.97
N ASP A 262 -16.86 0.39 8.52
CA ASP A 262 -18.25 0.76 8.80
C ASP A 262 -19.27 -0.28 8.31
N VAL A 263 -18.99 -0.92 7.17
CA VAL A 263 -19.91 -1.91 6.57
C VAL A 263 -19.73 -3.30 7.18
N LEU A 264 -18.50 -3.65 7.55
CA LEU A 264 -18.13 -4.98 8.01
C LEU A 264 -18.23 -5.13 9.54
N ASP A 265 -18.35 -4.03 10.31
CA ASP A 265 -18.50 -4.07 11.76
C ASP A 265 -19.96 -4.41 12.13
N PRO A 266 -20.23 -5.60 12.72
CA PRO A 266 -21.58 -6.01 13.09
C PRO A 266 -22.14 -5.20 14.26
N THR A 267 -21.31 -4.62 15.13
CA THR A 267 -21.75 -3.90 16.34
C THR A 267 -22.45 -2.59 15.99
N LEU A 268 -22.13 -1.98 14.86
CA LEU A 268 -22.81 -0.78 14.35
C LEU A 268 -24.21 -1.07 13.77
N ARG A 269 -24.59 -2.34 13.60
CA ARG A 269 -25.93 -2.73 13.12
C ARG A 269 -26.96 -2.84 14.23
N GLU A 270 -26.54 -3.06 15.48
CA GLU A 270 -27.44 -3.23 16.65
C GLU A 270 -27.88 -1.90 17.27
N VAL A 271 -27.22 -0.79 16.97
CA VAL A 271 -27.52 0.54 17.53
C VAL A 271 -28.47 1.37 16.62
N ARG A 272 -28.94 0.77 15.54
CA ARG A 272 -29.88 1.38 14.58
C ARG A 272 -31.09 0.47 14.39
#